data_c20e92315844be6fb1b477c3a98f45fd
#
_entry.id   c20e92315844be6fb1b477c3a98f45fd
#
_cell.length_a   1.000
_cell.length_b   1.000
_cell.length_c   1.000
_cell.angle_alpha   90.00
_cell.angle_beta   90.00
_cell.angle_gamma   90.00
#
_symmetry.space_group_name_H-M   'P 1'
#
loop_
_entity.id
_entity.type
_entity.pdbx_description
1 polymer ?
#
loop_
_entity_poly.entity_id
_entity_poly.type
_entity_poly.pdbx_seq_one_letter_code
_entity_poly.pdbx_strand_id
1 'polypeptide(L)'
;MYKKYIPFLLLLISTLSFGQNIHFQAIGVENGISQPTVTSIYQDEFGIIWIGTKDGLNRYNGTDFHIFRPIENDKNSLYNNNIGTICGDKNGHIYIRCKYAVVEYDIRKNIFHTIRNNNIQAIDYGNSRLWVCTRDSLFTYNRKEDKLEYYYHLNSVRISCVTEDHEGNLYVGTMNKGLYIIDSNKKWLNYLPEKDITCIYEDSKKNIWVGTKDDGLFRLDRNGVQINYKDGPYKNRLSSNYIRCIVEDNQGNYWIGTFKGLDKLDTTNNITHYSEDNKPYSLSNSSIICMMKDQQGTFWIGTYYGGINLFNPDYEIYTYYYPDESQKGKLTSPFAGRMKEDSKGGIWIATEGGGVNYLDRKTKSFIEYKHSNQSNSLASNTIQALYLDEKNQILWIGTLKGGLDKLNLKTQKFTNYRHVPGQKNTLINDIIRKPENVPSY
;
A
#
# COMPACT_ATOMS: atom_id res chain seq x y z
N MET A 1 7.33 -20.82 -64.21
CA MET A 1 6.41 -20.65 -63.05
C MET A 1 7.24 -20.50 -61.80
N TYR A 2 7.55 -19.27 -61.37
CA TYR A 2 8.29 -19.02 -60.15
C TYR A 2 7.28 -18.65 -59.03
N LYS A 3 7.09 -19.50 -58.04
CA LYS A 3 6.35 -19.18 -56.81
C LYS A 3 7.21 -18.30 -55.90
N LYS A 4 6.81 -17.03 -55.71
CA LYS A 4 7.35 -16.12 -54.72
C LYS A 4 6.86 -16.55 -53.33
N TYR A 5 7.77 -16.97 -52.46
CA TYR A 5 7.52 -17.10 -51.02
C TYR A 5 7.69 -15.73 -50.41
N ILE A 6 6.63 -15.19 -49.80
CA ILE A 6 6.66 -14.03 -48.94
C ILE A 6 6.92 -14.55 -47.52
N PRO A 7 8.02 -14.21 -46.86
CA PRO A 7 8.19 -14.57 -45.45
C PRO A 7 7.27 -13.68 -44.60
N PHE A 8 6.37 -14.31 -43.89
CA PHE A 8 5.52 -13.66 -42.89
C PHE A 8 6.40 -13.34 -41.68
N LEU A 9 6.85 -12.08 -41.54
CA LEU A 9 7.59 -11.58 -40.42
C LEU A 9 6.59 -11.37 -39.27
N LEU A 10 6.50 -12.34 -38.38
CA LEU A 10 5.78 -12.22 -37.11
C LEU A 10 6.52 -11.19 -36.23
N LEU A 11 6.03 -9.96 -36.23
CA LEU A 11 6.43 -8.94 -35.25
C LEU A 11 5.92 -9.40 -33.88
N LEU A 12 6.78 -10.02 -33.10
CA LEU A 12 6.57 -10.21 -31.66
C LEU A 12 6.64 -8.81 -31.00
N ILE A 13 5.50 -8.15 -30.92
CA ILE A 13 5.33 -7.00 -30.02
C ILE A 13 5.30 -7.60 -28.62
N SER A 14 6.46 -7.68 -27.98
CA SER A 14 6.52 -7.85 -26.54
C SER A 14 5.91 -6.58 -25.94
N THR A 15 4.65 -6.63 -25.53
CA THR A 15 4.07 -5.66 -24.64
C THR A 15 4.85 -5.79 -23.33
N LEU A 16 5.86 -4.95 -23.15
CA LEU A 16 6.45 -4.69 -21.86
C LEU A 16 5.31 -4.13 -21.00
N SER A 17 4.69 -4.99 -20.22
CA SER A 17 3.83 -4.59 -19.13
C SER A 17 4.72 -3.85 -18.14
N PHE A 18 4.76 -2.53 -18.27
CA PHE A 18 5.32 -1.68 -17.21
C PHE A 18 4.35 -1.82 -16.03
N GLY A 19 4.65 -2.70 -15.10
CA GLY A 19 3.99 -2.72 -13.81
C GLY A 19 4.08 -1.31 -13.23
N GLN A 20 2.95 -0.67 -12.96
CA GLN A 20 2.92 0.57 -12.19
C GLN A 20 3.65 0.27 -10.88
N ASN A 21 4.77 0.94 -10.64
CA ASN A 21 5.45 0.87 -9.36
C ASN A 21 4.59 1.65 -8.35
N ILE A 22 3.79 0.92 -7.59
CA ILE A 22 3.02 1.50 -6.49
C ILE A 22 4.01 1.92 -5.40
N HIS A 23 3.79 3.11 -4.87
CA HIS A 23 4.57 3.67 -3.77
C HIS A 23 3.77 3.60 -2.49
N PHE A 24 4.25 2.81 -1.55
CA PHE A 24 3.65 2.68 -0.23
C PHE A 24 4.28 3.71 0.71
N GLN A 25 3.44 4.55 1.30
CA GLN A 25 3.85 5.45 2.38
C GLN A 25 3.66 4.71 3.70
N ALA A 26 4.74 4.50 4.45
CA ALA A 26 4.68 3.84 5.75
C ALA A 26 4.34 4.84 6.87
N ILE A 27 3.50 4.40 7.82
CA ILE A 27 3.22 5.05 9.09
C ILE A 27 3.57 4.06 10.20
N GLY A 28 4.59 4.37 10.97
CA GLY A 28 5.11 3.52 12.04
C GLY A 28 4.96 4.13 13.43
N VAL A 29 5.64 3.54 14.39
CA VAL A 29 5.66 4.00 15.80
C VAL A 29 6.27 5.40 15.90
N GLU A 30 7.23 5.72 15.07
CA GLU A 30 7.85 7.05 14.94
C GLU A 30 6.86 8.15 14.53
N ASN A 31 5.75 7.77 13.91
CA ASN A 31 4.66 8.69 13.54
C ASN A 31 3.57 8.75 14.62
N GLY A 32 3.65 7.97 15.70
CA GLY A 32 2.76 8.04 16.85
C GLY A 32 1.76 6.88 17.01
N ILE A 33 1.81 5.83 16.16
CA ILE A 33 0.99 4.62 16.38
C ILE A 33 1.49 3.87 17.61
N SER A 34 0.58 3.29 18.41
CA SER A 34 0.90 2.68 19.70
C SER A 34 1.80 1.44 19.62
N GLN A 35 1.76 0.71 18.49
CA GLN A 35 2.52 -0.53 18.31
C GLN A 35 2.50 -0.96 16.82
N PRO A 36 3.58 -1.57 16.28
CA PRO A 36 3.70 -1.83 14.84
C PRO A 36 2.82 -2.96 14.29
N THR A 37 2.24 -3.82 15.16
CA THR A 37 1.30 -4.87 14.71
C THR A 37 -0.11 -4.32 14.64
N VAL A 38 -0.57 -4.03 13.42
CA VAL A 38 -1.91 -3.50 13.16
C VAL A 38 -2.87 -4.67 12.90
N THR A 39 -3.94 -4.74 13.67
CA THR A 39 -4.87 -5.88 13.68
C THR A 39 -6.19 -5.59 12.96
N SER A 40 -6.61 -4.33 12.95
CA SER A 40 -7.85 -3.87 12.29
C SER A 40 -7.77 -2.39 12.00
N ILE A 41 -8.45 -1.96 10.92
CA ILE A 41 -8.55 -0.55 10.53
C ILE A 41 -10.02 -0.29 10.13
N TYR A 42 -10.58 0.82 10.61
CA TYR A 42 -11.96 1.22 10.34
C TYR A 42 -12.04 2.75 10.19
N GLN A 43 -12.83 3.23 9.22
CA GLN A 43 -13.17 4.65 9.08
C GLN A 43 -14.59 4.91 9.54
N ASP A 44 -14.78 5.87 10.44
CA ASP A 44 -16.11 6.28 10.87
C ASP A 44 -16.80 7.25 9.88
N GLU A 45 -18.01 7.68 10.21
CA GLU A 45 -18.79 8.61 9.39
C GLU A 45 -18.23 10.04 9.34
N PHE A 46 -17.35 10.39 10.28
CA PHE A 46 -16.67 11.68 10.33
C PHE A 46 -15.33 11.67 9.57
N GLY A 47 -14.94 10.53 8.99
CA GLY A 47 -13.70 10.36 8.27
C GLY A 47 -12.50 10.03 9.17
N ILE A 48 -12.70 9.89 10.48
CA ILE A 48 -11.66 9.50 11.43
C ILE A 48 -11.28 8.04 11.23
N ILE A 49 -9.98 7.76 11.26
CA ILE A 49 -9.47 6.40 11.11
C ILE A 49 -9.18 5.80 12.49
N TRP A 50 -9.78 4.64 12.73
CA TRP A 50 -9.61 3.85 13.94
C TRP A 50 -8.73 2.65 13.66
N ILE A 51 -7.66 2.49 14.45
CA ILE A 51 -6.63 1.49 14.21
C ILE A 51 -6.43 0.68 15.48
N GLY A 52 -6.69 -0.60 15.36
CA GLY A 52 -6.44 -1.57 16.41
C GLY A 52 -5.01 -2.09 16.35
N THR A 53 -4.39 -2.18 17.51
CA THR A 53 -3.08 -2.82 17.68
C THR A 53 -3.11 -3.80 18.86
N LYS A 54 -1.99 -4.46 19.10
CA LYS A 54 -1.86 -5.28 20.32
C LYS A 54 -1.62 -4.46 21.60
N ASP A 55 -1.47 -3.14 21.48
CA ASP A 55 -1.24 -2.23 22.61
C ASP A 55 -2.10 -0.96 22.54
N GLY A 56 -3.37 -1.12 22.30
CA GLY A 56 -4.37 -0.06 22.36
C GLY A 56 -5.11 0.20 21.07
N LEU A 57 -6.15 1.01 21.20
CA LEU A 57 -6.95 1.56 20.11
C LEU A 57 -6.41 2.94 19.76
N ASN A 58 -6.07 3.17 18.51
CA ASN A 58 -5.58 4.46 18.03
C ASN A 58 -6.67 5.14 17.23
N ARG A 59 -6.90 6.43 17.48
CA ARG A 59 -7.74 7.33 16.70
C ARG A 59 -6.84 8.30 15.94
N TYR A 60 -6.91 8.29 14.62
CA TYR A 60 -6.13 9.15 13.75
C TYR A 60 -7.03 10.15 13.03
N ASN A 61 -6.73 11.44 13.15
CA ASN A 61 -7.52 12.54 12.62
C ASN A 61 -6.96 13.16 11.32
N GLY A 62 -5.94 12.54 10.73
CA GLY A 62 -5.21 13.04 9.56
C GLY A 62 -3.83 13.62 9.90
N THR A 63 -3.60 14.03 11.15
CA THR A 63 -2.31 14.58 11.62
C THR A 63 -1.79 13.87 12.86
N ASP A 64 -2.65 13.63 13.86
CA ASP A 64 -2.24 13.15 15.17
C ASP A 64 -2.92 11.84 15.56
N PHE A 65 -2.21 11.05 16.34
CA PHE A 65 -2.72 9.85 16.98
C PHE A 65 -3.14 10.11 18.42
N HIS A 66 -4.36 9.72 18.77
CA HIS A 66 -4.80 9.59 20.15
C HIS A 66 -4.95 8.12 20.51
N ILE A 67 -4.27 7.67 21.58
CA ILE A 67 -4.19 6.27 21.95
C ILE A 67 -5.07 6.01 23.18
N PHE A 68 -6.01 5.09 23.07
CA PHE A 68 -6.83 4.61 24.17
C PHE A 68 -6.26 3.30 24.70
N ARG A 69 -6.09 3.24 26.03
CA ARG A 69 -5.70 2.05 26.80
C ARG A 69 -6.64 1.86 27.99
N PRO A 70 -6.68 0.67 28.60
CA PRO A 70 -7.41 0.46 29.83
C PRO A 70 -6.91 1.40 30.93
N ILE A 71 -7.84 1.96 31.69
CA ILE A 71 -7.55 2.76 32.91
C ILE A 71 -8.01 1.94 34.07
N GLU A 72 -7.13 1.73 35.05
CA GLU A 72 -7.43 0.96 36.24
C GLU A 72 -8.58 1.59 37.04
N ASN A 73 -9.57 0.77 37.42
CA ASN A 73 -10.78 1.18 38.14
C ASN A 73 -11.73 2.13 37.38
N ASP A 74 -11.50 2.39 36.10
CA ASP A 74 -12.44 3.16 35.25
C ASP A 74 -13.26 2.23 34.37
N LYS A 75 -14.56 2.07 34.69
CA LYS A 75 -15.50 1.25 33.93
C LYS A 75 -15.85 1.82 32.54
N ASN A 76 -15.59 3.11 32.31
CA ASN A 76 -15.84 3.81 31.06
C ASN A 76 -14.59 3.85 30.16
N SER A 77 -13.53 3.15 30.51
CA SER A 77 -12.32 3.02 29.70
C SER A 77 -12.34 1.74 28.85
N LEU A 78 -11.40 1.64 27.95
CA LEU A 78 -11.21 0.45 27.10
C LEU A 78 -10.98 -0.80 27.97
N TYR A 79 -11.67 -1.91 27.65
CA TYR A 79 -11.59 -3.13 28.46
C TYR A 79 -10.21 -3.82 28.45
N ASN A 80 -9.55 -3.83 27.28
CA ASN A 80 -8.24 -4.46 27.09
C ASN A 80 -7.48 -3.80 25.95
N ASN A 81 -6.16 -3.69 26.05
CA ASN A 81 -5.31 -3.07 25.03
C ASN A 81 -5.07 -3.95 23.79
N ASN A 82 -5.33 -5.26 23.86
CA ASN A 82 -5.18 -6.15 22.70
C ASN A 82 -6.43 -6.07 21.82
N ILE A 83 -6.40 -5.21 20.81
CA ILE A 83 -7.51 -4.99 19.88
C ILE A 83 -7.50 -6.06 18.80
N GLY A 84 -8.65 -6.59 18.49
CA GLY A 84 -8.86 -7.54 17.39
C GLY A 84 -9.56 -6.87 16.20
N THR A 85 -10.88 -6.92 16.17
CA THR A 85 -11.70 -6.37 15.08
C THR A 85 -12.35 -5.07 15.52
N ILE A 86 -12.47 -4.11 14.58
CA ILE A 86 -13.20 -2.85 14.76
C ILE A 86 -14.25 -2.76 13.65
N CYS A 87 -15.49 -2.45 14.00
CA CYS A 87 -16.57 -2.12 13.08
C CYS A 87 -17.43 -1.00 13.68
N GLY A 88 -18.41 -0.47 12.95
CA GLY A 88 -19.25 0.61 13.46
C GLY A 88 -20.57 0.75 12.73
N ASP A 89 -21.51 1.44 13.37
CA ASP A 89 -22.90 1.61 12.88
C ASP A 89 -23.09 2.82 11.98
N LYS A 90 -22.02 3.59 11.73
CA LYS A 90 -22.07 4.88 11.00
C LYS A 90 -23.03 5.92 11.62
N ASN A 91 -23.35 5.75 12.92
CA ASN A 91 -24.23 6.61 13.71
C ASN A 91 -23.61 7.08 15.03
N GLY A 92 -22.30 7.05 15.14
CA GLY A 92 -21.55 7.50 16.33
C GLY A 92 -21.16 6.39 17.28
N HIS A 93 -21.29 5.11 16.89
CA HIS A 93 -20.86 4.00 17.73
C HIS A 93 -19.87 3.11 17.00
N ILE A 94 -18.80 2.81 17.69
CA ILE A 94 -17.74 1.91 17.24
C ILE A 94 -17.74 0.69 18.16
N TYR A 95 -17.73 -0.50 17.55
CA TYR A 95 -17.68 -1.76 18.26
C TYR A 95 -16.31 -2.38 18.09
N ILE A 96 -15.71 -2.75 19.21
CA ILE A 96 -14.32 -3.17 19.28
C ILE A 96 -14.26 -4.54 19.97
N ARG A 97 -13.67 -5.50 19.30
CA ARG A 97 -13.30 -6.75 19.95
C ARG A 97 -11.95 -6.56 20.63
N CYS A 98 -11.95 -6.59 21.97
CA CYS A 98 -10.76 -6.49 22.81
C CYS A 98 -10.45 -7.86 23.42
N LYS A 99 -9.41 -8.56 22.92
CA LYS A 99 -9.11 -9.94 23.34
C LYS A 99 -10.36 -10.85 23.19
N TYR A 100 -11.09 -11.11 24.26
CA TYR A 100 -12.31 -11.95 24.28
C TYR A 100 -13.56 -11.17 24.67
N ALA A 101 -13.48 -9.86 24.72
CA ALA A 101 -14.60 -8.97 25.03
C ALA A 101 -15.08 -8.22 23.78
N VAL A 102 -16.30 -7.77 23.81
CA VAL A 102 -16.82 -6.77 22.87
C VAL A 102 -17.21 -5.51 23.64
N VAL A 103 -16.75 -4.37 23.14
CA VAL A 103 -16.89 -3.05 23.75
C VAL A 103 -17.48 -2.10 22.71
N GLU A 104 -18.47 -1.31 23.12
CA GLU A 104 -18.97 -0.16 22.37
C GLU A 104 -18.20 1.10 22.77
N TYR A 105 -17.81 1.94 21.84
CA TYR A 105 -17.37 3.31 22.09
C TYR A 105 -18.37 4.28 21.49
N ASP A 106 -18.99 5.09 22.35
CA ASP A 106 -19.88 6.19 21.94
C ASP A 106 -19.03 7.42 21.66
N ILE A 107 -18.89 7.77 20.38
CA ILE A 107 -18.03 8.89 19.94
C ILE A 107 -18.47 10.22 20.53
N ARG A 108 -19.80 10.43 20.67
CA ARG A 108 -20.36 11.71 21.14
C ARG A 108 -20.16 11.91 22.63
N LYS A 109 -20.26 10.82 23.41
CA LYS A 109 -20.05 10.85 24.87
C LYS A 109 -18.60 10.66 25.27
N ASN A 110 -17.77 10.13 24.35
CA ASN A 110 -16.37 9.78 24.59
C ASN A 110 -16.20 8.76 25.76
N ILE A 111 -17.05 7.73 25.77
CA ILE A 111 -17.04 6.67 26.78
C ILE A 111 -17.06 5.29 26.14
N PHE A 112 -16.44 4.34 26.83
CA PHE A 112 -16.52 2.92 26.49
C PHE A 112 -17.56 2.22 27.36
N HIS A 113 -18.28 1.28 26.75
CA HIS A 113 -19.24 0.40 27.41
C HIS A 113 -18.92 -1.05 27.04
N THR A 114 -18.73 -1.91 28.04
CA THR A 114 -18.44 -3.33 27.81
C THR A 114 -19.74 -4.11 27.68
N ILE A 115 -20.08 -4.51 26.46
CA ILE A 115 -21.28 -5.31 26.16
C ILE A 115 -21.15 -6.74 26.73
N ARG A 116 -20.00 -7.37 26.49
CA ARG A 116 -19.70 -8.71 27.01
C ARG A 116 -18.18 -8.91 27.13
N ASN A 117 -17.71 -9.55 28.16
CA ASN A 117 -16.30 -9.67 28.49
C ASN A 117 -15.71 -11.09 28.43
N ASN A 118 -16.42 -12.05 27.85
CA ASN A 118 -15.92 -13.42 27.76
C ASN A 118 -16.26 -14.10 26.42
N ASN A 119 -15.35 -14.95 25.96
CA ASN A 119 -15.51 -15.91 24.87
C ASN A 119 -15.90 -15.31 23.49
N ILE A 120 -15.64 -14.01 23.25
CA ILE A 120 -15.89 -13.38 21.94
C ILE A 120 -14.80 -13.76 20.94
N GLN A 121 -15.19 -14.32 19.79
CA GLN A 121 -14.27 -14.75 18.72
C GLN A 121 -14.30 -13.80 17.52
N ALA A 122 -15.50 -13.36 17.09
CA ALA A 122 -15.68 -12.47 15.96
C ALA A 122 -16.82 -11.48 16.23
N ILE A 123 -16.71 -10.30 15.60
CA ILE A 123 -17.78 -9.31 15.50
C ILE A 123 -17.83 -8.77 14.09
N ASP A 124 -19.01 -8.36 13.65
CA ASP A 124 -19.19 -7.59 12.42
C ASP A 124 -20.48 -6.75 12.51
N TYR A 125 -20.54 -5.65 11.77
CA TYR A 125 -21.72 -4.81 11.68
C TYR A 125 -22.26 -4.81 10.25
N GLY A 126 -23.43 -5.43 10.06
CA GLY A 126 -24.10 -5.54 8.78
C GLY A 126 -25.61 -5.33 8.93
N ASN A 127 -26.28 -4.80 7.91
CA ASN A 127 -27.73 -4.57 7.83
C ASN A 127 -28.35 -3.98 9.11
N SER A 128 -27.69 -2.94 9.68
CA SER A 128 -28.12 -2.20 10.87
C SER A 128 -28.14 -3.00 12.17
N ARG A 129 -27.34 -4.07 12.28
CA ARG A 129 -27.17 -4.84 13.52
C ARG A 129 -25.72 -5.25 13.75
N LEU A 130 -25.34 -5.34 15.02
CA LEU A 130 -24.06 -5.88 15.43
C LEU A 130 -24.17 -7.40 15.61
N TRP A 131 -23.39 -8.14 14.85
CA TRP A 131 -23.17 -9.57 15.05
C TRP A 131 -22.08 -9.78 16.08
N VAL A 132 -22.34 -10.64 17.06
CA VAL A 132 -21.39 -11.02 18.08
C VAL A 132 -21.31 -12.53 18.16
N CYS A 133 -20.12 -13.08 17.91
CA CYS A 133 -19.90 -14.50 17.86
C CYS A 133 -19.03 -14.96 19.03
N THR A 134 -19.52 -15.95 19.75
CA THR A 134 -18.72 -16.76 20.66
C THR A 134 -18.03 -17.88 19.91
N ARG A 135 -17.49 -18.88 20.61
CA ARG A 135 -16.81 -20.01 19.98
C ARG A 135 -17.68 -20.68 18.89
N ASP A 136 -18.96 -20.91 19.18
CA ASP A 136 -19.90 -21.73 18.39
C ASP A 136 -21.31 -21.14 18.28
N SER A 137 -21.54 -19.96 18.83
CA SER A 137 -22.86 -19.34 18.87
C SER A 137 -22.84 -17.92 18.36
N LEU A 138 -23.92 -17.56 17.71
CA LEU A 138 -24.17 -16.25 17.09
C LEU A 138 -25.23 -15.50 17.87
N PHE A 139 -24.98 -14.22 18.10
CA PHE A 139 -25.87 -13.29 18.78
C PHE A 139 -25.97 -12.00 17.97
N THR A 140 -27.09 -11.29 18.16
CA THR A 140 -27.21 -9.88 17.77
C THR A 140 -27.26 -9.00 19.02
N TYR A 141 -26.78 -7.78 18.91
CA TYR A 141 -26.82 -6.83 20.03
C TYR A 141 -28.02 -5.89 19.91
N ASN A 142 -28.92 -5.98 20.87
CA ASN A 142 -30.01 -5.03 21.06
C ASN A 142 -29.54 -3.87 21.94
N ARG A 143 -29.17 -2.76 21.30
CA ARG A 143 -28.60 -1.60 21.99
C ARG A 143 -29.60 -0.92 22.95
N LYS A 144 -30.92 -0.95 22.64
CA LYS A 144 -31.95 -0.32 23.50
C LYS A 144 -32.08 -1.03 24.84
N GLU A 145 -31.95 -2.36 24.83
CA GLU A 145 -32.08 -3.19 26.02
C GLU A 145 -30.72 -3.54 26.62
N ASP A 146 -29.63 -3.09 26.02
CA ASP A 146 -28.25 -3.44 26.39
C ASP A 146 -28.04 -4.95 26.55
N LYS A 147 -28.52 -5.72 25.56
CA LYS A 147 -28.59 -7.17 25.66
C LYS A 147 -28.16 -7.86 24.38
N LEU A 148 -27.45 -8.98 24.53
CA LEU A 148 -27.21 -9.92 23.44
C LEU A 148 -28.40 -10.86 23.32
N GLU A 149 -29.01 -10.86 22.11
CA GLU A 149 -30.08 -11.76 21.72
C GLU A 149 -29.50 -12.95 20.98
N TYR A 150 -29.87 -14.16 21.42
CA TYR A 150 -29.44 -15.40 20.79
C TYR A 150 -30.01 -15.50 19.37
N TYR A 151 -29.17 -15.84 18.41
CA TYR A 151 -29.60 -16.02 17.02
C TYR A 151 -29.51 -17.47 16.57
N TYR A 152 -28.32 -18.10 16.68
CA TYR A 152 -28.06 -19.44 16.17
C TYR A 152 -26.88 -20.13 16.88
N HIS A 153 -26.86 -21.48 16.87
CA HIS A 153 -25.78 -22.29 17.40
C HIS A 153 -25.27 -23.28 16.35
N LEU A 154 -23.95 -23.32 16.16
CA LEU A 154 -23.26 -24.24 15.27
C LEU A 154 -22.58 -25.33 16.11
N ASN A 155 -23.10 -26.54 16.06
CA ASN A 155 -22.56 -27.64 16.88
C ASN A 155 -21.12 -27.98 16.52
N SER A 156 -20.25 -28.04 17.54
CA SER A 156 -18.87 -28.53 17.44
C SER A 156 -17.99 -27.80 16.44
N VAL A 157 -18.22 -26.49 16.22
CA VAL A 157 -17.40 -25.63 15.37
C VAL A 157 -16.72 -24.53 16.18
N ARG A 158 -15.66 -23.95 15.63
CA ARG A 158 -15.05 -22.74 16.14
C ARG A 158 -15.14 -21.65 15.08
N ILE A 159 -15.94 -20.63 15.38
CA ILE A 159 -16.14 -19.48 14.49
C ILE A 159 -14.84 -18.66 14.41
N SER A 160 -14.43 -18.27 13.21
CA SER A 160 -13.27 -17.42 12.95
C SER A 160 -13.64 -16.02 12.49
N CYS A 161 -14.67 -15.90 11.65
CA CYS A 161 -15.18 -14.64 11.13
C CYS A 161 -16.66 -14.76 10.81
N VAL A 162 -17.34 -13.62 10.67
CA VAL A 162 -18.75 -13.51 10.30
C VAL A 162 -18.91 -12.29 9.42
N THR A 163 -19.80 -12.36 8.45
CA THR A 163 -20.26 -11.20 7.69
C THR A 163 -21.68 -11.42 7.18
N GLU A 164 -22.45 -10.35 7.02
CA GLU A 164 -23.80 -10.37 6.49
C GLU A 164 -23.81 -9.72 5.10
N ASP A 165 -24.37 -10.39 4.08
CA ASP A 165 -24.47 -9.84 2.75
C ASP A 165 -25.63 -8.82 2.62
N HIS A 166 -25.72 -8.17 1.48
CA HIS A 166 -26.76 -7.18 1.19
C HIS A 166 -28.19 -7.76 1.18
N GLU A 167 -28.36 -9.08 1.04
CA GLU A 167 -29.67 -9.79 1.07
C GLU A 167 -30.04 -10.26 2.47
N GLY A 168 -29.13 -10.13 3.44
CA GLY A 168 -29.33 -10.56 4.82
C GLY A 168 -28.96 -12.03 5.08
N ASN A 169 -28.26 -12.67 4.15
CA ASN A 169 -27.66 -13.97 4.39
C ASN A 169 -26.40 -13.82 5.24
N LEU A 170 -26.26 -14.68 6.22
CA LEU A 170 -25.12 -14.65 7.13
C LEU A 170 -24.07 -15.69 6.72
N TYR A 171 -22.88 -15.22 6.47
CA TYR A 171 -21.71 -16.04 6.15
C TYR A 171 -20.85 -16.20 7.39
N VAL A 172 -20.63 -17.43 7.83
CA VAL A 172 -19.89 -17.75 9.05
C VAL A 172 -18.70 -18.63 8.69
N GLY A 173 -17.52 -18.05 8.76
CA GLY A 173 -16.27 -18.76 8.59
C GLY A 173 -15.90 -19.53 9.86
N THR A 174 -15.34 -20.70 9.70
CA THR A 174 -14.97 -21.57 10.82
C THR A 174 -13.56 -22.12 10.67
N MET A 175 -13.00 -22.58 11.79
CA MET A 175 -11.75 -23.34 11.80
C MET A 175 -12.07 -24.83 11.52
N ASN A 176 -11.46 -25.37 10.46
CA ASN A 176 -11.53 -26.80 10.05
C ASN A 176 -12.95 -27.35 9.73
N LYS A 177 -13.95 -26.46 9.54
CA LYS A 177 -15.32 -26.90 9.22
C LYS A 177 -15.93 -26.16 8.03
N GLY A 178 -15.15 -25.28 7.40
CA GLY A 178 -15.55 -24.54 6.20
C GLY A 178 -16.42 -23.33 6.47
N LEU A 179 -17.18 -22.93 5.45
CA LEU A 179 -18.07 -21.78 5.41
C LEU A 179 -19.51 -22.22 5.59
N TYR A 180 -20.19 -21.69 6.59
CA TYR A 180 -21.64 -21.83 6.76
C TYR A 180 -22.34 -20.59 6.22
N ILE A 181 -23.36 -20.80 5.38
CA ILE A 181 -24.25 -19.77 4.88
C ILE A 181 -25.61 -20.02 5.52
N ILE A 182 -26.14 -19.02 6.25
CA ILE A 182 -27.39 -19.09 6.98
C ILE A 182 -28.33 -18.06 6.36
N ASP A 183 -29.46 -18.51 5.78
CA ASP A 183 -30.47 -17.62 5.20
C ASP A 183 -31.41 -17.01 6.26
N SER A 184 -32.28 -16.13 5.84
CA SER A 184 -33.28 -15.46 6.70
C SER A 184 -34.25 -16.44 7.39
N ASN A 185 -34.46 -17.64 6.83
CA ASN A 185 -35.25 -18.70 7.40
C ASN A 185 -34.47 -19.62 8.34
N LYS A 186 -33.21 -19.27 8.64
CA LYS A 186 -32.26 -20.05 9.45
C LYS A 186 -31.95 -21.43 8.86
N LYS A 187 -32.15 -21.62 7.56
CA LYS A 187 -31.60 -22.76 6.83
C LYS A 187 -30.13 -22.49 6.55
N TRP A 188 -29.33 -23.53 6.66
CA TRP A 188 -27.91 -23.39 6.43
C TRP A 188 -27.38 -24.39 5.39
N LEU A 189 -26.33 -23.96 4.71
CA LEU A 189 -25.53 -24.78 3.79
C LEU A 189 -24.07 -24.69 4.22
N ASN A 190 -23.32 -25.76 4.04
CA ASN A 190 -21.88 -25.76 4.29
C ASN A 190 -21.13 -25.83 2.96
N TYR A 191 -20.33 -24.82 2.72
CA TYR A 191 -19.41 -24.74 1.61
C TYR A 191 -17.97 -24.90 2.09
N LEU A 192 -17.08 -25.35 1.21
CA LEU A 192 -15.67 -25.51 1.50
C LEU A 192 -15.42 -26.34 2.79
N PRO A 193 -16.01 -27.55 2.93
CA PRO A 193 -15.85 -28.37 4.13
C PRO A 193 -14.36 -28.61 4.42
N GLU A 194 -14.04 -28.75 5.69
CA GLU A 194 -12.68 -29.01 6.19
C GLU A 194 -11.66 -27.89 5.93
N LYS A 195 -12.08 -26.68 5.49
CA LYS A 195 -11.21 -25.53 5.30
C LYS A 195 -11.23 -24.62 6.53
N ASP A 196 -10.06 -24.03 6.81
CA ASP A 196 -9.90 -22.93 7.76
C ASP A 196 -10.24 -21.60 7.06
N ILE A 197 -11.39 -21.01 7.36
CA ILE A 197 -11.81 -19.73 6.79
C ILE A 197 -11.22 -18.60 7.63
N THR A 198 -10.59 -17.62 6.95
CA THR A 198 -9.88 -16.51 7.59
C THR A 198 -10.54 -15.16 7.38
N CYS A 199 -11.15 -14.94 6.21
CA CYS A 199 -11.90 -13.72 5.90
C CYS A 199 -13.00 -14.02 4.87
N ILE A 200 -14.02 -13.16 4.86
CA ILE A 200 -15.14 -13.20 3.93
C ILE A 200 -15.38 -11.76 3.45
N TYR A 201 -15.65 -11.59 2.16
CA TYR A 201 -15.85 -10.28 1.55
C TYR A 201 -16.91 -10.38 0.45
N GLU A 202 -17.92 -9.50 0.46
CA GLU A 202 -18.87 -9.33 -0.64
C GLU A 202 -18.38 -8.21 -1.56
N ASP A 203 -18.21 -8.50 -2.86
CA ASP A 203 -17.78 -7.50 -3.84
C ASP A 203 -18.96 -6.66 -4.39
N SER A 204 -18.63 -5.64 -5.17
CA SER A 204 -19.63 -4.75 -5.80
C SER A 204 -20.57 -5.49 -6.77
N LYS A 205 -20.15 -6.64 -7.30
CA LYS A 205 -20.91 -7.52 -8.20
C LYS A 205 -21.71 -8.59 -7.45
N LYS A 206 -21.67 -8.55 -6.10
CA LYS A 206 -22.37 -9.50 -5.23
C LYS A 206 -21.81 -10.92 -5.24
N ASN A 207 -20.55 -11.09 -5.64
CA ASN A 207 -19.86 -12.34 -5.42
C ASN A 207 -19.27 -12.36 -4.00
N ILE A 208 -19.21 -13.56 -3.43
CA ILE A 208 -18.63 -13.77 -2.11
C ILE A 208 -17.21 -14.30 -2.28
N TRP A 209 -16.26 -13.59 -1.74
CA TRP A 209 -14.87 -13.97 -1.68
C TRP A 209 -14.54 -14.57 -0.31
N VAL A 210 -13.88 -15.72 -0.31
CA VAL A 210 -13.59 -16.49 0.90
C VAL A 210 -12.10 -16.79 0.96
N GLY A 211 -11.42 -16.13 1.89
CA GLY A 211 -10.01 -16.41 2.18
C GLY A 211 -9.86 -17.61 3.09
N THR A 212 -8.84 -18.41 2.85
CA THR A 212 -8.49 -19.57 3.67
C THR A 212 -7.06 -19.47 4.19
N LYS A 213 -6.74 -20.30 5.17
CA LYS A 213 -5.40 -20.36 5.73
C LYS A 213 -4.41 -21.10 4.83
N ASP A 214 -4.81 -22.21 4.22
CA ASP A 214 -3.88 -23.11 3.52
C ASP A 214 -4.31 -23.41 2.07
N ASP A 215 -5.51 -23.01 1.65
CA ASP A 215 -6.10 -23.37 0.36
C ASP A 215 -6.30 -22.20 -0.60
N GLY A 216 -5.80 -21.02 -0.28
CA GLY A 216 -5.89 -19.83 -1.12
C GLY A 216 -7.23 -19.09 -1.01
N LEU A 217 -7.63 -18.44 -2.10
CA LEU A 217 -8.80 -17.59 -2.20
C LEU A 217 -9.85 -18.21 -3.09
N PHE A 218 -11.07 -18.35 -2.58
CA PHE A 218 -12.24 -18.82 -3.32
C PHE A 218 -13.15 -17.65 -3.67
N ARG A 219 -13.73 -17.68 -4.88
CA ARG A 219 -14.84 -16.81 -5.27
C ARG A 219 -16.08 -17.66 -5.51
N LEU A 220 -17.15 -17.36 -4.81
CA LEU A 220 -18.47 -17.93 -4.99
C LEU A 220 -19.33 -16.90 -5.74
N ASP A 221 -19.83 -17.25 -6.91
CA ASP A 221 -20.78 -16.40 -7.62
C ASP A 221 -22.23 -16.73 -7.22
N ARG A 222 -23.19 -15.98 -7.76
CA ARG A 222 -24.63 -16.18 -7.49
C ARG A 222 -25.18 -17.56 -7.90
N ASN A 223 -24.46 -18.26 -8.79
CA ASN A 223 -24.82 -19.60 -9.24
C ASN A 223 -24.10 -20.69 -8.43
N GLY A 224 -23.34 -20.31 -7.41
CA GLY A 224 -22.55 -21.22 -6.58
C GLY A 224 -21.28 -21.73 -7.27
N VAL A 225 -20.87 -21.16 -8.39
CA VAL A 225 -19.64 -21.52 -9.09
C VAL A 225 -18.44 -21.07 -8.28
N GLN A 226 -17.55 -22.01 -8.01
CA GLN A 226 -16.34 -21.76 -7.24
C GLN A 226 -15.14 -21.61 -8.16
N ILE A 227 -14.44 -20.48 -8.03
CA ILE A 227 -13.11 -20.29 -8.63
C ILE A 227 -12.12 -20.25 -7.48
N ASN A 228 -11.00 -20.97 -7.60
CA ASN A 228 -9.96 -21.01 -6.59
C ASN A 228 -8.65 -20.44 -7.14
N TYR A 229 -8.13 -19.41 -6.49
CA TYR A 229 -6.81 -18.84 -6.72
C TYR A 229 -5.84 -19.35 -5.67
N LYS A 230 -4.70 -19.90 -6.10
CA LYS A 230 -3.68 -20.50 -5.23
C LYS A 230 -2.28 -19.97 -5.54
N ASP A 231 -1.35 -20.16 -4.61
CA ASP A 231 0.08 -20.12 -4.90
C ASP A 231 0.50 -21.34 -5.72
N GLY A 232 1.68 -21.30 -6.33
CA GLY A 232 2.20 -22.42 -7.11
C GLY A 232 3.15 -21.99 -8.25
N PRO A 233 3.60 -22.92 -9.09
CA PRO A 233 4.54 -22.63 -10.18
C PRO A 233 3.89 -22.03 -11.43
N TYR A 234 2.62 -21.65 -11.40
CA TYR A 234 1.86 -21.17 -12.55
C TYR A 234 1.98 -19.65 -12.71
N LYS A 235 1.69 -19.14 -13.93
CA LYS A 235 1.38 -17.72 -14.14
C LYS A 235 0.09 -17.37 -13.38
N ASN A 236 -0.03 -16.11 -12.94
CA ASN A 236 -1.23 -15.60 -12.25
C ASN A 236 -1.54 -16.37 -10.94
N ARG A 237 -0.52 -16.62 -10.15
CA ARG A 237 -0.61 -17.27 -8.84
C ARG A 237 -0.63 -16.24 -7.71
N LEU A 238 -1.15 -16.60 -6.58
CA LEU A 238 -1.02 -15.82 -5.35
C LEU A 238 0.40 -15.91 -4.77
N SER A 239 0.79 -14.94 -3.97
CA SER A 239 2.06 -14.95 -3.21
C SER A 239 2.03 -15.96 -2.05
N SER A 240 0.84 -16.28 -1.54
CA SER A 240 0.63 -17.27 -0.47
C SER A 240 -0.81 -17.77 -0.47
N ASN A 241 -1.01 -19.04 -0.05
CA ASN A 241 -2.34 -19.59 0.21
C ASN A 241 -2.98 -19.08 1.50
N TYR A 242 -2.22 -18.45 2.39
CA TYR A 242 -2.77 -17.85 3.60
C TYR A 242 -3.30 -16.45 3.31
N ILE A 243 -4.58 -16.36 3.01
CA ILE A 243 -5.31 -15.10 2.77
C ILE A 243 -5.78 -14.55 4.10
N ARG A 244 -5.66 -13.24 4.31
CA ARG A 244 -6.08 -12.59 5.55
C ARG A 244 -7.12 -11.50 5.36
N CYS A 245 -7.11 -10.83 4.23
CA CYS A 245 -8.07 -9.78 3.90
C CYS A 245 -8.14 -9.58 2.39
N ILE A 246 -9.23 -8.98 1.93
CA ILE A 246 -9.47 -8.62 0.55
C ILE A 246 -10.27 -7.34 0.48
N VAL A 247 -9.97 -6.47 -0.48
CA VAL A 247 -10.69 -5.21 -0.73
C VAL A 247 -10.72 -4.95 -2.24
N GLU A 248 -11.87 -4.52 -2.75
CA GLU A 248 -12.06 -4.10 -4.14
C GLU A 248 -11.73 -2.61 -4.31
N ASP A 249 -10.97 -2.25 -5.38
CA ASP A 249 -10.74 -0.84 -5.74
C ASP A 249 -11.87 -0.28 -6.61
N ASN A 250 -11.80 1.03 -6.93
CA ASN A 250 -12.82 1.70 -7.74
C ASN A 250 -12.80 1.27 -9.22
N GLN A 251 -11.76 0.57 -9.65
CA GLN A 251 -11.59 0.06 -11.02
C GLN A 251 -12.05 -1.40 -11.15
N GLY A 252 -12.48 -2.03 -10.05
CA GLY A 252 -12.92 -3.42 -9.99
C GLY A 252 -11.77 -4.43 -9.93
N ASN A 253 -10.57 -4.01 -9.53
CA ASN A 253 -9.49 -4.91 -9.19
C ASN A 253 -9.59 -5.31 -7.70
N TYR A 254 -9.09 -6.50 -7.37
CA TYR A 254 -9.08 -6.99 -6.00
C TYR A 254 -7.68 -6.96 -5.42
N TRP A 255 -7.56 -6.37 -4.24
CA TRP A 255 -6.35 -6.31 -3.46
C TRP A 255 -6.43 -7.36 -2.36
N ILE A 256 -5.49 -8.28 -2.34
CA ILE A 256 -5.51 -9.49 -1.51
C ILE A 256 -4.31 -9.45 -0.58
N GLY A 257 -4.58 -9.27 0.70
CA GLY A 257 -3.55 -9.31 1.75
C GLY A 257 -3.25 -10.74 2.15
N THR A 258 -1.99 -11.14 2.01
CA THR A 258 -1.54 -12.50 2.32
C THR A 258 -0.46 -12.51 3.41
N PHE A 259 -0.05 -13.69 3.82
CA PHE A 259 1.08 -13.86 4.74
C PHE A 259 2.43 -13.46 4.12
N LYS A 260 2.56 -13.47 2.78
CA LYS A 260 3.83 -13.24 2.06
C LYS A 260 3.82 -11.99 1.16
N GLY A 261 2.80 -11.17 1.22
CA GLY A 261 2.72 -9.94 0.42
C GLY A 261 1.30 -9.50 0.16
N LEU A 262 1.20 -8.47 -0.66
CA LEU A 262 -0.03 -7.92 -1.21
C LEU A 262 -0.12 -8.32 -2.67
N ASP A 263 -1.22 -8.95 -3.07
CA ASP A 263 -1.49 -9.34 -4.43
C ASP A 263 -2.60 -8.46 -5.02
N LYS A 264 -2.41 -7.97 -6.25
CA LYS A 264 -3.45 -7.31 -7.03
C LYS A 264 -3.93 -8.26 -8.11
N LEU A 265 -5.19 -8.67 -8.05
CA LEU A 265 -5.89 -9.39 -9.11
C LEU A 265 -6.66 -8.37 -9.95
N ASP A 266 -6.25 -8.19 -11.21
CA ASP A 266 -6.89 -7.24 -12.11
C ASP A 266 -8.14 -7.82 -12.81
N THR A 267 -8.88 -6.96 -13.49
CA THR A 267 -10.11 -7.32 -14.22
C THR A 267 -9.87 -8.28 -15.40
N THR A 268 -8.60 -8.48 -15.80
CA THR A 268 -8.19 -9.44 -16.86
C THR A 268 -7.65 -10.74 -16.26
N ASN A 269 -7.81 -10.96 -14.96
CA ASN A 269 -7.30 -12.09 -14.18
C ASN A 269 -5.77 -12.21 -14.13
N ASN A 270 -5.02 -11.12 -14.27
CA ASN A 270 -3.60 -11.11 -13.98
C ASN A 270 -3.35 -10.79 -12.51
N ILE A 271 -2.37 -11.45 -11.92
CA ILE A 271 -1.95 -11.20 -10.54
C ILE A 271 -0.58 -10.54 -10.53
N THR A 272 -0.49 -9.40 -9.85
CA THR A 272 0.76 -8.66 -9.60
C THR A 272 1.08 -8.73 -8.11
N HIS A 273 2.35 -8.98 -7.75
CA HIS A 273 2.81 -9.15 -6.37
C HIS A 273 3.56 -7.93 -5.89
N TYR A 274 3.32 -7.54 -4.65
CA TYR A 274 4.03 -6.50 -3.91
C TYR A 274 4.51 -7.08 -2.58
N SER A 275 5.78 -6.88 -2.29
CA SER A 275 6.42 -7.36 -1.05
C SER A 275 7.41 -6.32 -0.52
N GLU A 276 7.87 -6.52 0.68
CA GLU A 276 9.05 -5.85 1.22
C GLU A 276 10.29 -6.26 0.41
N ASP A 277 11.00 -5.29 -0.20
CA ASP A 277 12.14 -5.56 -1.10
C ASP A 277 13.35 -4.64 -0.85
N ASN A 278 13.43 -3.99 0.30
CA ASN A 278 14.47 -3.02 0.69
C ASN A 278 14.59 -1.78 -0.20
N LYS A 279 13.67 -1.57 -1.14
CA LYS A 279 13.59 -0.34 -1.93
C LYS A 279 12.82 0.73 -1.20
N PRO A 280 13.18 2.01 -1.39
CA PRO A 280 12.32 3.09 -0.92
C PRO A 280 10.90 2.92 -1.45
N TYR A 281 9.92 3.11 -0.57
CA TYR A 281 8.50 3.01 -0.90
C TYR A 281 7.97 1.59 -1.22
N SER A 282 8.71 0.53 -0.94
CA SER A 282 8.16 -0.82 -0.88
C SER A 282 7.26 -0.99 0.36
N LEU A 283 6.57 -2.12 0.45
CA LEU A 283 5.85 -2.46 1.68
C LEU A 283 6.81 -2.48 2.87
N SER A 284 6.40 -1.92 4.00
CA SER A 284 7.16 -1.93 5.25
C SER A 284 7.28 -3.32 5.87
N ASN A 285 6.37 -4.23 5.51
CA ASN A 285 6.42 -5.64 5.89
C ASN A 285 5.51 -6.47 4.99
N SER A 286 5.98 -7.63 4.54
CA SER A 286 5.23 -8.51 3.64
C SER A 286 4.05 -9.22 4.29
N SER A 287 3.99 -9.33 5.62
CA SER A 287 2.91 -10.03 6.31
C SER A 287 1.72 -9.11 6.54
N ILE A 288 0.79 -9.08 5.58
CA ILE A 288 -0.43 -8.27 5.67
C ILE A 288 -1.41 -8.90 6.66
N ILE A 289 -2.04 -8.09 7.52
CA ILE A 289 -3.04 -8.56 8.49
C ILE A 289 -4.44 -8.07 8.11
N CYS A 290 -4.58 -6.78 7.82
CA CYS A 290 -5.86 -6.16 7.51
C CYS A 290 -5.70 -5.08 6.44
N MET A 291 -6.79 -4.77 5.76
CA MET A 291 -6.87 -3.67 4.80
C MET A 291 -8.22 -2.98 4.90
N MET A 292 -8.22 -1.70 4.58
CA MET A 292 -9.42 -0.89 4.41
C MET A 292 -9.18 0.11 3.27
N LYS A 293 -10.21 0.35 2.46
CA LYS A 293 -10.26 1.48 1.53
C LYS A 293 -11.09 2.57 2.17
N ASP A 294 -10.53 3.77 2.32
CA ASP A 294 -11.25 4.91 2.86
C ASP A 294 -12.19 5.56 1.82
N GLN A 295 -12.96 6.56 2.26
CA GLN A 295 -13.91 7.27 1.40
C GLN A 295 -13.24 8.04 0.24
N GLN A 296 -11.96 8.35 0.34
CA GLN A 296 -11.14 9.01 -0.70
C GLN A 296 -10.49 8.00 -1.66
N GLY A 297 -10.67 6.71 -1.45
CA GLY A 297 -10.06 5.65 -2.26
C GLY A 297 -8.64 5.27 -1.83
N THR A 298 -8.13 5.82 -0.72
CA THR A 298 -6.83 5.44 -0.17
C THR A 298 -6.92 4.09 0.53
N PHE A 299 -5.99 3.21 0.19
CA PHE A 299 -5.82 1.93 0.87
C PHE A 299 -4.96 2.10 2.12
N TRP A 300 -5.47 1.61 3.22
CA TRP A 300 -4.83 1.49 4.51
C TRP A 300 -4.51 0.03 4.74
N ILE A 301 -3.23 -0.33 4.79
CA ILE A 301 -2.76 -1.72 4.88
C ILE A 301 -2.04 -1.91 6.20
N GLY A 302 -2.66 -2.64 7.10
CA GLY A 302 -2.06 -3.02 8.37
C GLY A 302 -1.19 -4.27 8.24
N THR A 303 0.02 -4.20 8.79
CA THR A 303 1.02 -5.27 8.72
C THR A 303 1.34 -5.86 10.09
N TYR A 304 2.08 -6.98 10.09
CA TYR A 304 2.45 -7.67 11.32
C TYR A 304 3.52 -6.91 12.14
N TYR A 305 4.48 -6.25 11.47
CA TYR A 305 5.59 -5.55 12.15
C TYR A 305 5.94 -4.17 11.56
N GLY A 306 5.38 -3.80 10.44
CA GLY A 306 5.75 -2.58 9.71
C GLY A 306 4.75 -1.41 9.88
N GLY A 307 3.82 -1.49 10.84
CA GLY A 307 2.79 -0.46 10.98
C GLY A 307 1.78 -0.51 9.83
N ILE A 308 1.48 0.66 9.28
CA ILE A 308 0.50 0.86 8.20
C ILE A 308 1.22 1.29 6.93
N ASN A 309 0.78 0.78 5.80
CA ASN A 309 1.15 1.30 4.49
C ASN A 309 -0.05 1.94 3.82
N LEU A 310 0.17 3.12 3.23
CA LEU A 310 -0.83 3.87 2.49
C LEU A 310 -0.48 3.90 1.01
N PHE A 311 -1.47 3.75 0.16
CA PHE A 311 -1.40 4.09 -1.25
C PHE A 311 -2.80 4.38 -1.80
N ASN A 312 -2.87 5.14 -2.90
CA ASN A 312 -4.13 5.38 -3.59
C ASN A 312 -3.95 5.10 -5.08
N PRO A 313 -4.56 4.03 -5.62
CA PRO A 313 -4.38 3.65 -7.02
C PRO A 313 -4.95 4.67 -8.01
N ASP A 314 -5.89 5.53 -7.60
CA ASP A 314 -6.53 6.52 -8.45
C ASP A 314 -5.70 7.82 -8.56
N TYR A 315 -4.75 8.05 -7.65
CA TYR A 315 -3.96 9.29 -7.56
C TYR A 315 -2.45 9.11 -7.75
N GLU A 316 -1.99 7.99 -8.26
CA GLU A 316 -0.57 7.83 -8.63
C GLU A 316 -0.23 8.58 -9.92
N ILE A 317 -0.33 9.91 -9.87
CA ILE A 317 0.04 10.83 -10.96
C ILE A 317 1.55 11.05 -11.01
N TYR A 318 2.31 10.68 -9.99
CA TYR A 318 3.74 10.93 -9.90
C TYR A 318 4.54 9.69 -10.22
N THR A 319 5.54 9.85 -11.10
CA THR A 319 6.60 8.84 -11.28
C THR A 319 7.75 9.20 -10.34
N TYR A 320 8.08 8.30 -9.44
CA TYR A 320 9.20 8.47 -8.54
C TYR A 320 10.48 7.88 -9.14
N TYR A 321 11.55 8.65 -9.05
CA TYR A 321 12.87 8.22 -9.46
C TYR A 321 13.78 8.19 -8.24
N TYR A 322 14.35 7.04 -7.96
CA TYR A 322 15.28 6.83 -6.83
C TYR A 322 16.59 6.22 -7.32
N PRO A 323 17.69 6.39 -6.59
CA PRO A 323 18.96 5.76 -6.90
C PRO A 323 18.87 4.24 -6.72
N ASP A 324 19.45 3.50 -7.67
CA ASP A 324 19.62 2.06 -7.56
C ASP A 324 20.95 1.69 -8.21
N GLU A 325 21.98 1.52 -7.39
CA GLU A 325 23.34 1.23 -7.86
C GLU A 325 23.45 -0.15 -8.53
N SER A 326 22.51 -1.04 -8.28
CA SER A 326 22.48 -2.37 -8.92
C SER A 326 21.98 -2.33 -10.37
N GLN A 327 21.37 -1.21 -10.80
CA GLN A 327 20.76 -1.06 -12.12
C GLN A 327 21.29 0.16 -12.86
N LYS A 328 21.74 -0.04 -14.10
CA LYS A 328 22.06 1.08 -15.01
C LYS A 328 20.80 1.83 -15.43
N GLY A 329 20.94 3.13 -15.68
CA GLY A 329 19.82 3.96 -16.14
C GLY A 329 18.89 4.42 -15.02
N LYS A 330 19.35 4.40 -13.78
CA LYS A 330 18.66 4.96 -12.60
C LYS A 330 19.31 6.28 -12.18
N LEU A 331 18.60 7.04 -11.33
CA LEU A 331 19.15 8.24 -10.71
C LEU A 331 20.40 7.88 -9.88
N THR A 332 21.43 8.72 -9.90
CA THR A 332 22.73 8.40 -9.28
C THR A 332 22.89 8.87 -7.84
N SER A 333 21.97 9.72 -7.34
CA SER A 333 21.96 10.22 -5.96
C SER A 333 20.56 10.62 -5.55
N PRO A 334 20.17 10.40 -4.28
CA PRO A 334 18.85 10.83 -3.77
C PRO A 334 18.75 12.36 -3.60
N PHE A 335 19.88 13.05 -3.59
CA PHE A 335 19.93 14.50 -3.39
C PHE A 335 19.91 15.22 -4.75
N ALA A 336 18.72 15.32 -5.34
CA ALA A 336 18.50 16.08 -6.55
C ALA A 336 18.41 17.58 -6.24
N GLY A 337 19.16 18.36 -7.02
CA GLY A 337 19.24 19.81 -6.89
C GLY A 337 18.58 20.53 -8.07
N ARG A 338 19.36 21.30 -8.80
CA ARG A 338 18.88 22.10 -9.93
C ARG A 338 18.48 21.22 -11.11
N MET A 339 17.39 21.61 -11.79
CA MET A 339 16.90 20.93 -12.98
C MET A 339 16.73 21.89 -14.14
N LYS A 340 16.95 21.40 -15.37
CA LYS A 340 16.72 22.11 -16.62
C LYS A 340 16.06 21.16 -17.63
N GLU A 341 14.91 21.56 -18.13
CA GLU A 341 14.23 20.86 -19.23
C GLU A 341 14.78 21.35 -20.57
N ASP A 342 14.95 20.43 -21.52
CA ASP A 342 15.30 20.75 -22.89
C ASP A 342 14.06 20.79 -23.80
N SER A 343 14.24 21.28 -25.02
CA SER A 343 13.15 21.39 -26.00
C SER A 343 12.56 20.05 -26.47
N LYS A 344 13.20 18.93 -26.15
CA LYS A 344 12.72 17.56 -26.44
C LYS A 344 11.94 16.97 -25.26
N GLY A 345 11.82 17.70 -24.14
CA GLY A 345 11.15 17.27 -22.93
C GLY A 345 12.01 16.39 -22.03
N GLY A 346 13.31 16.26 -22.28
CA GLY A 346 14.27 15.62 -21.37
C GLY A 346 14.67 16.54 -20.23
N ILE A 347 15.10 16.00 -19.10
CA ILE A 347 15.45 16.78 -17.91
C ILE A 347 16.89 16.56 -17.50
N TRP A 348 17.67 17.62 -17.46
CA TRP A 348 19.00 17.67 -16.86
C TRP A 348 18.89 17.90 -15.36
N ILE A 349 19.48 17.04 -14.56
CA ILE A 349 19.37 17.05 -13.10
C ILE A 349 20.76 17.12 -12.49
N ALA A 350 21.01 18.18 -11.75
CA ALA A 350 22.18 18.29 -10.88
C ALA A 350 21.95 17.44 -9.63
N THR A 351 22.96 16.69 -9.21
CA THR A 351 22.90 15.94 -7.97
C THR A 351 24.07 16.25 -7.06
N GLU A 352 23.88 16.01 -5.79
CA GLU A 352 24.95 16.08 -4.80
C GLU A 352 25.59 14.71 -4.65
N GLY A 353 26.88 14.60 -5.06
CA GLY A 353 27.65 13.37 -5.04
C GLY A 353 27.44 12.40 -6.22
N GLY A 354 26.37 12.55 -6.99
CA GLY A 354 26.03 11.67 -8.13
C GLY A 354 26.34 12.26 -9.51
N GLY A 355 26.86 13.49 -9.60
CA GLY A 355 27.14 14.17 -10.87
C GLY A 355 25.91 14.77 -11.51
N VAL A 356 25.85 14.76 -12.85
CA VAL A 356 24.70 15.20 -13.65
C VAL A 356 23.96 14.00 -14.22
N ASN A 357 22.65 14.00 -14.11
CA ASN A 357 21.78 12.99 -14.70
C ASN A 357 20.90 13.64 -15.81
N TYR A 358 20.73 12.96 -16.91
CA TYR A 358 19.76 13.31 -17.92
C TYR A 358 18.63 12.29 -17.98
N LEU A 359 17.43 12.69 -17.63
CA LEU A 359 16.23 11.86 -17.71
C LEU A 359 15.64 11.95 -19.12
N ASP A 360 15.66 10.85 -19.85
CA ASP A 360 14.83 10.68 -21.04
C ASP A 360 13.42 10.27 -20.61
N ARG A 361 12.47 11.21 -20.74
CA ARG A 361 11.07 10.95 -20.34
C ARG A 361 10.37 9.88 -21.19
N LYS A 362 10.81 9.64 -22.42
CA LYS A 362 10.20 8.64 -23.31
C LYS A 362 10.56 7.22 -22.87
N THR A 363 11.82 7.01 -22.56
CA THR A 363 12.34 5.71 -22.12
C THR A 363 12.26 5.55 -20.60
N LYS A 364 11.98 6.63 -19.85
CA LYS A 364 12.00 6.70 -18.38
C LYS A 364 13.34 6.24 -17.77
N SER A 365 14.43 6.44 -18.51
CA SER A 365 15.78 6.04 -18.10
C SER A 365 16.70 7.25 -17.94
N PHE A 366 17.77 7.06 -17.17
CA PHE A 366 18.77 8.09 -16.93
C PHE A 366 20.07 7.80 -17.69
N ILE A 367 20.66 8.87 -18.24
CA ILE A 367 22.04 8.88 -18.67
C ILE A 367 22.83 9.62 -17.59
N GLU A 368 23.91 9.01 -17.11
CA GLU A 368 24.72 9.53 -16.03
C GLU A 368 26.03 10.16 -16.55
N TYR A 369 26.40 11.30 -16.00
CA TYR A 369 27.67 11.97 -16.21
C TYR A 369 28.35 12.15 -14.85
N LYS A 370 29.46 11.45 -14.65
CA LYS A 370 30.20 11.44 -13.38
C LYS A 370 31.64 11.88 -13.54
N HIS A 371 32.24 12.33 -12.45
CA HIS A 371 33.68 12.51 -12.35
C HIS A 371 34.39 11.14 -12.42
N SER A 372 35.45 11.09 -13.19
CA SER A 372 36.37 9.96 -13.24
C SER A 372 37.80 10.45 -13.46
N ASN A 373 38.78 9.54 -13.34
CA ASN A 373 40.19 9.86 -13.63
C ASN A 373 40.48 10.05 -15.14
N GLN A 374 39.49 9.91 -16.01
CA GLN A 374 39.63 10.15 -17.44
C GLN A 374 39.47 11.65 -17.75
N SER A 375 40.19 12.14 -18.75
CA SER A 375 40.16 13.55 -19.14
C SER A 375 38.82 14.03 -19.66
N ASN A 376 37.97 13.13 -20.18
CA ASN A 376 36.64 13.45 -20.67
C ASN A 376 35.55 13.10 -19.63
N SER A 377 35.58 13.77 -18.49
CA SER A 377 34.63 13.58 -17.41
C SER A 377 34.36 14.88 -16.66
N LEU A 378 33.35 14.90 -15.80
CA LEU A 378 33.09 16.00 -14.87
C LEU A 378 34.28 16.27 -13.96
N ALA A 379 34.48 17.52 -13.59
CA ALA A 379 35.51 17.90 -12.62
C ALA A 379 35.14 17.52 -11.16
N SER A 380 33.83 17.37 -10.86
CA SER A 380 33.34 16.97 -9.53
C SER A 380 31.95 16.35 -9.66
N ASN A 381 31.58 15.44 -8.74
CA ASN A 381 30.25 14.85 -8.66
C ASN A 381 29.25 15.71 -7.86
N THR A 382 29.69 16.78 -7.22
CA THR A 382 28.80 17.69 -6.50
C THR A 382 28.50 18.90 -7.35
N ILE A 383 27.26 18.96 -7.87
CA ILE A 383 26.84 19.97 -8.85
C ILE A 383 26.02 21.05 -8.15
N GLN A 384 26.42 22.32 -8.38
CA GLN A 384 25.78 23.50 -7.76
C GLN A 384 24.96 24.33 -8.75
N ALA A 385 25.26 24.28 -10.04
CA ALA A 385 24.56 25.05 -11.06
C ALA A 385 24.50 24.32 -12.40
N LEU A 386 23.40 24.53 -13.13
CA LEU A 386 23.21 24.09 -14.50
C LEU A 386 22.68 25.24 -15.35
N TYR A 387 23.26 25.41 -16.54
CA TYR A 387 22.76 26.31 -17.56
C TYR A 387 22.81 25.61 -18.93
N LEU A 388 21.65 25.43 -19.55
CA LEU A 388 21.50 24.81 -20.85
C LEU A 388 21.45 25.87 -21.95
N ASP A 389 22.46 25.89 -22.82
CA ASP A 389 22.49 26.67 -24.04
C ASP A 389 22.11 25.77 -25.22
N GLU A 390 20.80 25.68 -25.46
CA GLU A 390 20.27 24.80 -26.51
C GLU A 390 20.69 25.24 -27.92
N LYS A 391 20.80 26.54 -28.16
CA LYS A 391 21.19 27.08 -29.46
C LYS A 391 22.58 26.59 -29.88
N ASN A 392 23.51 26.58 -28.94
CA ASN A 392 24.88 26.14 -29.16
C ASN A 392 25.10 24.65 -28.82
N GLN A 393 24.08 23.96 -28.31
CA GLN A 393 24.14 22.57 -27.85
C GLN A 393 25.22 22.36 -26.79
N ILE A 394 25.20 23.19 -25.76
CA ILE A 394 26.14 23.21 -24.64
C ILE A 394 25.39 23.14 -23.32
N LEU A 395 25.82 22.26 -22.43
CA LEU A 395 25.44 22.29 -21.03
C LEU A 395 26.62 22.83 -20.21
N TRP A 396 26.40 23.95 -19.52
CA TRP A 396 27.32 24.51 -18.56
C TRP A 396 27.02 24.01 -17.16
N ILE A 397 28.04 23.51 -16.46
CA ILE A 397 27.89 22.80 -15.19
C ILE A 397 28.82 23.45 -14.15
N GLY A 398 28.24 24.13 -13.19
CA GLY A 398 28.96 24.67 -12.04
C GLY A 398 29.13 23.61 -10.95
N THR A 399 30.36 23.38 -10.52
CA THR A 399 30.66 22.34 -9.54
C THR A 399 31.13 22.92 -8.20
N LEU A 400 31.04 22.13 -7.15
CA LEU A 400 31.66 22.41 -5.86
C LEU A 400 33.13 22.00 -5.92
N LYS A 401 34.07 22.98 -5.85
CA LYS A 401 35.53 22.79 -5.86
C LYS A 401 36.13 22.19 -7.14
N GLY A 402 35.36 22.05 -8.21
CA GLY A 402 35.83 21.53 -9.50
C GLY A 402 35.91 22.59 -10.61
N GLY A 403 35.44 23.80 -10.34
CA GLY A 403 35.33 24.86 -11.33
C GLY A 403 34.07 24.74 -12.21
N LEU A 404 34.21 25.19 -13.47
CA LEU A 404 33.11 25.22 -14.45
C LEU A 404 33.40 24.19 -15.55
N ASP A 405 32.45 23.28 -15.77
CA ASP A 405 32.51 22.32 -16.85
C ASP A 405 31.58 22.75 -18.00
N LYS A 406 32.04 22.55 -19.22
CA LYS A 406 31.30 22.71 -20.46
C LYS A 406 31.15 21.35 -21.12
N LEU A 407 29.95 20.84 -21.20
CA LEU A 407 29.61 19.62 -21.95
C LEU A 407 29.05 20.02 -23.33
N ASN A 408 29.72 19.59 -24.40
CA ASN A 408 29.20 19.69 -25.74
C ASN A 408 28.24 18.52 -26.01
N LEU A 409 26.96 18.79 -26.16
CA LEU A 409 25.90 17.80 -26.27
C LEU A 409 25.94 17.01 -27.58
N LYS A 410 26.56 17.56 -28.65
CA LYS A 410 26.73 16.84 -29.94
C LYS A 410 27.89 15.85 -29.89
N THR A 411 29.01 16.27 -29.32
CA THR A 411 30.25 15.47 -29.33
C THR A 411 30.47 14.68 -28.05
N GLN A 412 29.68 14.94 -27.02
CA GLN A 412 29.79 14.34 -25.69
C GLN A 412 31.17 14.59 -25.04
N LYS A 413 31.79 15.72 -25.37
CA LYS A 413 33.11 16.10 -24.83
C LYS A 413 33.00 17.16 -23.76
N PHE A 414 33.75 16.95 -22.68
CA PHE A 414 33.91 17.91 -21.60
C PHE A 414 35.09 18.84 -21.83
N THR A 415 34.95 20.09 -21.37
CA THR A 415 36.03 21.07 -21.21
C THR A 415 35.91 21.60 -19.80
N ASN A 416 36.99 21.48 -18.99
CA ASN A 416 36.98 21.93 -17.61
C ASN A 416 37.74 23.24 -17.49
N TYR A 417 37.13 24.24 -16.86
CA TYR A 417 37.72 25.55 -16.55
C TYR A 417 37.94 25.62 -15.04
N ARG A 418 39.18 26.00 -14.64
CA ARG A 418 39.56 26.05 -13.22
C ARG A 418 40.23 27.36 -12.86
N HIS A 419 40.28 27.66 -11.58
CA HIS A 419 41.13 28.69 -11.03
C HIS A 419 42.61 28.21 -11.07
N VAL A 420 43.50 29.07 -11.62
CA VAL A 420 44.94 28.85 -11.58
C VAL A 420 45.60 30.06 -10.88
N PRO A 421 46.16 29.87 -9.69
CA PRO A 421 46.79 30.95 -8.96
C PRO A 421 47.85 31.68 -9.80
N GLY A 422 47.76 33.01 -9.83
CA GLY A 422 48.71 33.85 -10.58
C GLY A 422 48.44 34.02 -12.08
N GLN A 423 47.44 33.36 -12.66
CA GLN A 423 47.06 33.54 -14.06
C GLN A 423 45.82 34.40 -14.21
N LYS A 424 45.90 35.49 -15.02
CA LYS A 424 44.83 36.50 -15.15
C LYS A 424 43.60 36.04 -15.92
N ASN A 425 43.69 35.02 -16.76
CA ASN A 425 42.60 34.58 -17.65
C ASN A 425 41.96 33.23 -17.19
N THR A 426 41.91 32.98 -15.90
CA THR A 426 41.30 31.80 -15.29
C THR A 426 40.16 32.17 -14.36
N LEU A 427 39.40 31.21 -13.88
CA LEU A 427 38.32 31.45 -12.89
C LEU A 427 38.91 32.10 -11.63
N ILE A 428 38.11 32.94 -11.00
CA ILE A 428 38.48 33.54 -9.70
C ILE A 428 38.44 32.50 -8.58
N ASN A 429 37.52 31.52 -8.68
CA ASN A 429 37.35 30.45 -7.71
C ASN A 429 36.79 29.20 -8.38
N ASP A 430 37.08 28.03 -7.85
CA ASP A 430 36.55 26.74 -8.31
C ASP A 430 35.19 26.35 -7.74
N ILE A 431 34.57 27.23 -6.91
CA ILE A 431 33.22 27.07 -6.43
C ILE A 431 32.29 27.90 -7.31
N ILE A 432 31.50 27.24 -8.15
CA ILE A 432 30.60 27.92 -9.08
C ILE A 432 29.15 27.75 -8.58
N ARG A 433 28.52 28.88 -8.20
CA ARG A 433 27.14 28.89 -7.74
C ARG A 433 26.30 29.82 -8.64
N LYS A 434 25.00 29.65 -8.69
CA LYS A 434 24.10 30.63 -9.29
C LYS A 434 24.06 31.87 -8.39
N PRO A 435 24.12 33.08 -8.93
CA PRO A 435 23.85 34.30 -8.14
C PRO A 435 22.46 34.23 -7.53
N GLU A 436 22.33 34.65 -6.25
CA GLU A 436 21.06 34.52 -5.49
C GLU A 436 19.95 35.51 -5.97
N ASN A 437 20.27 36.49 -6.82
CA ASN A 437 19.37 37.59 -7.20
C ASN A 437 19.30 37.84 -8.72
N VAL A 438 19.22 36.83 -9.56
CA VAL A 438 18.85 37.07 -10.96
C VAL A 438 17.37 36.73 -11.13
N PRO A 439 16.48 37.70 -11.41
CA PRO A 439 15.08 37.41 -11.75
C PRO A 439 15.05 36.41 -12.91
N SER A 440 14.21 35.41 -12.80
CA SER A 440 13.87 34.53 -13.92
C SER A 440 13.04 35.33 -14.90
N TYR A 441 13.64 35.74 -16.03
CA TYR A 441 12.90 36.20 -17.20
C TYR A 441 12.39 35.03 -18.02
#